data_c2a505b5f653f1d7c837190eacf94b40
#
_entry.id   c2a505b5f653f1d7c837190eacf94b40
#
_cell.length_a   1.000
_cell.length_b   1.000
_cell.length_c   1.000
_cell.angle_alpha   90.00
_cell.angle_beta   90.00
_cell.angle_gamma   90.00
#
_symmetry.space_group_name_H-M   'P 1'
#
loop_
_entity.id
_entity.type
_entity.pdbx_description
1 polymer ?
#
loop_
_entity_poly.entity_id
_entity_poly.type
_entity_poly.pdbx_seq_one_letter_code
_entity_poly.pdbx_strand_id
1 'polypeptide(L)'
;MTQVKLYLYNTLTRRKEEFKPLNPTSVGMYVCGPTVYGDPHLGHTRPAITFDLLFRYLKAEGYKVRYVRNITDVGHLEHDADEGEDKIAKKARLEQLEPMEVAHYYTERYKHFMSKMGVQTPSIEPHASGHIIEQIDFVKRIIEAGYAYESNGSIYFDVEKYNNDHRYGILSGRNLDDIVTDTRKLDGQDDKKHSFDFALWKKASPEHIMRWPSPWSDGFPGWHMECSAMSTKYLGEQFDIHGGGMDLMFPHHECEIAQSTAALGHDSARYWVHNNMITINGKKMGKSYNNFITLEQMFNGDHPALEQAYSPMTVRFFILQAHYRSTLDFSNEALQAAEKGLDRLMKGIEALHKAPASATSSFNVDEIETRCAEAMADDLNSPIVISTMFDYVRLFNQLTEGKQTLTAEDKAKAEATVQRWIFDILGLENEKAEATGGKDMVSPLVTMLLDMRLQAKADKNWALSDEIRDKLIAIGIRVKDRKDGYDWEIE
;
A
#
# COMPACT_ATOMS: atom_id res chain seq x y z
N MET A 1 9.49 5.23 29.42
CA MET A 1 9.29 6.33 28.43
C MET A 1 7.86 6.83 28.57
N THR A 2 7.63 8.12 28.63
CA THR A 2 6.29 8.70 28.58
C THR A 2 5.75 8.41 27.18
N GLN A 3 4.64 7.67 27.09
CA GLN A 3 4.02 7.35 25.81
C GLN A 3 3.63 8.66 25.10
N VAL A 4 4.22 8.93 23.95
CA VAL A 4 3.89 10.11 23.14
C VAL A 4 2.51 9.89 22.53
N LYS A 5 1.59 10.85 22.71
CA LYS A 5 0.24 10.73 22.19
C LYS A 5 0.24 10.87 20.66
N LEU A 6 -0.37 9.91 19.97
CA LEU A 6 -0.58 9.99 18.53
C LEU A 6 -1.67 11.01 18.20
N TYR A 7 -1.38 11.89 17.26
CA TYR A 7 -2.34 12.77 16.60
C TYR A 7 -2.47 12.39 15.14
N LEU A 8 -3.68 12.36 14.61
CA LEU A 8 -3.96 12.13 13.19
C LEU A 8 -4.82 13.28 12.64
N TYR A 9 -4.53 13.69 11.42
CA TYR A 9 -5.41 14.62 10.73
C TYR A 9 -6.67 13.90 10.27
N ASN A 10 -7.80 14.31 10.83
CA ASN A 10 -9.11 13.79 10.45
C ASN A 10 -9.72 14.68 9.36
N THR A 11 -9.90 14.12 8.17
CA THR A 11 -10.45 14.87 7.02
C THR A 11 -11.87 15.33 7.28
N LEU A 12 -12.66 14.57 8.04
CA LEU A 12 -14.04 14.92 8.36
C LEU A 12 -14.13 16.20 9.18
N THR A 13 -13.28 16.34 10.19
CA THR A 13 -13.26 17.53 11.06
C THR A 13 -12.27 18.60 10.58
N ARG A 14 -11.39 18.24 9.61
CA ARG A 14 -10.31 19.11 9.08
C ARG A 14 -9.33 19.57 10.14
N ARG A 15 -9.09 18.75 11.16
CA ARG A 15 -8.20 19.05 12.28
C ARG A 15 -7.30 17.87 12.60
N LYS A 16 -6.15 18.17 13.17
CA LYS A 16 -5.32 17.19 13.84
C LYS A 16 -5.92 16.89 15.21
N GLU A 17 -6.25 15.63 15.47
CA GLU A 17 -6.93 15.18 16.69
C GLU A 17 -6.11 14.10 17.39
N GLU A 18 -6.15 14.08 18.73
CA GLU A 18 -5.57 12.99 19.49
C GLU A 18 -6.27 11.68 19.12
N PHE A 19 -5.49 10.71 18.67
CA PHE A 19 -6.02 9.38 18.34
C PHE A 19 -6.48 8.65 19.59
N LYS A 20 -7.76 8.36 19.67
CA LYS A 20 -8.39 7.62 20.75
C LYS A 20 -9.18 6.47 20.14
N PRO A 21 -8.65 5.24 20.13
CA PRO A 21 -9.36 4.11 19.57
C PRO A 21 -10.64 3.81 20.35
N LEU A 22 -11.61 3.20 19.68
CA LEU A 22 -12.87 2.73 20.30
C LEU A 22 -12.59 1.69 21.37
N ASN A 23 -11.58 0.85 21.16
CA ASN A 23 -11.09 -0.11 22.11
C ASN A 23 -9.64 0.23 22.51
N PRO A 24 -9.30 0.40 23.81
CA PRO A 24 -7.96 0.81 24.23
C PRO A 24 -6.80 -0.09 23.78
N THR A 25 -7.07 -1.34 23.41
CA THR A 25 -6.05 -2.33 23.06
C THR A 25 -6.07 -2.75 21.60
N SER A 26 -7.09 -2.36 20.83
CA SER A 26 -7.25 -2.78 19.45
C SER A 26 -7.76 -1.65 18.57
N VAL A 27 -7.34 -1.67 17.30
CA VAL A 27 -7.72 -0.68 16.29
C VAL A 27 -8.32 -1.39 15.08
N GLY A 28 -9.50 -0.96 14.65
CA GLY A 28 -10.12 -1.32 13.39
C GLY A 28 -9.74 -0.31 12.31
N MET A 29 -9.11 -0.77 11.23
CA MET A 29 -8.70 0.07 10.10
C MET A 29 -9.21 -0.54 8.79
N TYR A 30 -9.99 0.24 8.04
CA TYR A 30 -10.42 -0.09 6.68
C TYR A 30 -9.76 0.84 5.68
N VAL A 31 -9.25 0.31 4.59
CA VAL A 31 -8.66 1.11 3.51
C VAL A 31 -9.21 0.63 2.18
N CYS A 32 -9.68 1.55 1.35
CA CYS A 32 -10.12 1.24 0.00
C CYS A 32 -8.96 0.66 -0.82
N GLY A 33 -9.20 -0.50 -1.37
CA GLY A 33 -8.23 -1.26 -2.15
C GLY A 33 -8.30 -1.00 -3.66
N PRO A 34 -7.54 -1.74 -4.46
CA PRO A 34 -7.48 -1.54 -5.90
C PRO A 34 -8.69 -2.16 -6.62
N THR A 35 -9.04 -1.56 -7.77
CA THR A 35 -9.85 -2.26 -8.78
C THR A 35 -8.90 -3.05 -9.69
N VAL A 36 -9.12 -4.35 -9.77
CA VAL A 36 -8.18 -5.31 -10.36
C VAL A 36 -8.46 -5.60 -11.84
N TYR A 37 -8.28 -4.60 -12.69
CA TYR A 37 -8.43 -4.70 -14.14
C TYR A 37 -7.15 -4.41 -14.94
N GLY A 38 -6.05 -4.14 -14.25
CA GLY A 38 -4.77 -3.79 -14.88
C GLY A 38 -3.61 -3.84 -13.91
N ASP A 39 -2.41 -3.73 -14.44
CA ASP A 39 -1.19 -3.75 -13.65
C ASP A 39 -1.14 -2.62 -12.61
N PRO A 40 -0.61 -2.92 -11.42
CA PRO A 40 -0.40 -1.89 -10.41
C PRO A 40 0.60 -0.84 -10.93
N HIS A 41 0.30 0.40 -10.65
CA HIS A 41 1.07 1.55 -11.11
C HIS A 41 1.51 2.43 -9.94
N LEU A 42 2.34 3.41 -10.22
CA LEU A 42 2.91 4.31 -9.21
C LEU A 42 1.85 4.97 -8.31
N GLY A 43 0.64 5.27 -8.84
CA GLY A 43 -0.45 5.83 -8.04
C GLY A 43 -0.96 4.93 -6.92
N HIS A 44 -0.89 3.60 -7.10
CA HIS A 44 -1.28 2.65 -6.05
C HIS A 44 -0.28 2.58 -4.89
N THR A 45 0.96 3.00 -5.12
CA THR A 45 2.01 2.90 -4.09
C THR A 45 1.81 3.90 -2.95
N ARG A 46 1.28 5.07 -3.25
CA ARG A 46 1.09 6.13 -2.25
C ARG A 46 0.16 5.70 -1.11
N PRO A 47 -1.10 5.28 -1.37
CA PRO A 47 -1.97 4.77 -0.32
C PRO A 47 -1.40 3.49 0.32
N ALA A 48 -0.86 2.55 -0.46
CA ALA A 48 -0.32 1.31 0.07
C ALA A 48 0.78 1.55 1.11
N ILE A 49 1.76 2.42 0.82
CA ILE A 49 2.85 2.75 1.75
C ILE A 49 2.37 3.62 2.92
N THR A 50 1.46 4.56 2.68
CA THR A 50 0.91 5.42 3.75
C THR A 50 0.20 4.58 4.82
N PHE A 51 -0.67 3.66 4.40
CA PHE A 51 -1.42 2.83 5.34
C PHE A 51 -0.60 1.66 5.89
N ASP A 52 0.42 1.19 5.18
CA ASP A 52 1.43 0.28 5.74
C ASP A 52 2.24 0.96 6.87
N LEU A 53 2.64 2.23 6.68
CA LEU A 53 3.31 3.01 7.72
C LEU A 53 2.43 3.16 8.96
N LEU A 54 1.17 3.53 8.79
CA LEU A 54 0.21 3.62 9.90
C LEU A 54 0.00 2.28 10.59
N PHE A 55 -0.17 1.20 9.82
CA PHE A 55 -0.33 -0.15 10.34
C PHE A 55 0.87 -0.61 11.17
N ARG A 56 2.09 -0.42 10.64
CA ARG A 56 3.34 -0.73 11.34
C ARG A 56 3.49 0.09 12.61
N TYR A 57 3.22 1.39 12.54
CA TYR A 57 3.35 2.28 13.69
C TYR A 57 2.37 1.91 14.81
N LEU A 58 1.09 1.70 14.50
CA LEU A 58 0.10 1.26 15.48
C LEU A 58 0.48 -0.07 16.14
N LYS A 59 1.02 -1.02 15.39
CA LYS A 59 1.54 -2.29 15.93
C LYS A 59 2.75 -2.07 16.85
N ALA A 60 3.67 -1.19 16.46
CA ALA A 60 4.85 -0.85 17.26
C ALA A 60 4.48 -0.13 18.57
N GLU A 61 3.35 0.60 18.59
CA GLU A 61 2.76 1.19 19.80
C GLU A 61 1.94 0.18 20.64
N GLY A 62 1.90 -1.09 20.24
CA GLY A 62 1.30 -2.18 21.02
C GLY A 62 -0.18 -2.46 20.73
N TYR A 63 -0.80 -1.79 19.76
CA TYR A 63 -2.19 -2.09 19.39
C TYR A 63 -2.31 -3.41 18.60
N LYS A 64 -3.38 -4.15 18.86
CA LYS A 64 -3.84 -5.22 17.95
C LYS A 64 -4.62 -4.58 16.82
N VAL A 65 -4.04 -4.49 15.64
CA VAL A 65 -4.68 -3.83 14.49
C VAL A 65 -5.35 -4.87 13.62
N ARG A 66 -6.67 -4.72 13.41
CA ARG A 66 -7.40 -5.43 12.36
C ARG A 66 -7.47 -4.52 11.14
N TYR A 67 -6.56 -4.76 10.21
CA TYR A 67 -6.48 -4.03 8.93
C TYR A 67 -7.25 -4.79 7.85
N VAL A 68 -8.27 -4.16 7.28
CA VAL A 68 -9.08 -4.66 6.17
C VAL A 68 -8.84 -3.79 4.95
N ARG A 69 -8.52 -4.41 3.82
CA ARG A 69 -8.38 -3.73 2.52
C ARG A 69 -9.12 -4.57 1.47
N ASN A 70 -10.13 -3.99 0.85
CA ASN A 70 -10.91 -4.73 -0.15
C ASN A 70 -10.15 -4.90 -1.48
N ILE A 71 -10.65 -5.86 -2.27
CA ILE A 71 -10.34 -6.02 -3.68
C ILE A 71 -11.65 -5.77 -4.44
N THR A 72 -11.65 -4.71 -5.26
CA THR A 72 -12.79 -4.40 -6.14
C THR A 72 -12.65 -5.23 -7.40
N ASP A 73 -13.42 -6.30 -7.46
CA ASP A 73 -13.44 -7.26 -8.57
C ASP A 73 -14.80 -7.30 -9.31
N VAL A 74 -15.71 -6.35 -9.03
CA VAL A 74 -17.00 -6.16 -9.68
C VAL A 74 -17.54 -4.73 -9.47
N GLY A 75 -18.45 -4.30 -10.33
CA GLY A 75 -19.28 -3.11 -10.08
C GLY A 75 -18.59 -1.75 -10.26
N HIS A 76 -17.34 -1.71 -10.71
CA HIS A 76 -16.65 -0.47 -10.99
C HIS A 76 -16.71 -0.15 -12.49
N LEU A 77 -17.63 0.73 -12.85
CA LEU A 77 -17.88 1.11 -14.23
C LEU A 77 -16.89 2.15 -14.76
N GLU A 78 -16.86 2.34 -16.06
CA GLU A 78 -16.01 3.34 -16.70
C GLU A 78 -16.35 4.75 -16.23
N HIS A 79 -15.35 5.62 -16.21
CA HIS A 79 -15.45 7.03 -15.78
C HIS A 79 -15.91 7.25 -14.34
N ASP A 80 -15.84 6.19 -13.49
CA ASP A 80 -16.31 6.22 -12.08
C ASP A 80 -17.78 6.68 -11.98
N ALA A 81 -18.57 6.32 -13.00
CA ALA A 81 -19.98 6.64 -13.15
C ALA A 81 -20.85 5.41 -12.85
N ASP A 82 -22.18 5.64 -12.76
CA ASP A 82 -23.16 4.53 -12.60
C ASP A 82 -23.56 3.89 -13.93
N GLU A 83 -22.93 4.30 -15.03
CA GLU A 83 -23.20 3.82 -16.38
C GLU A 83 -21.90 3.61 -17.16
N GLY A 84 -21.97 2.74 -18.14
CA GLY A 84 -20.83 2.30 -18.92
C GLY A 84 -20.53 0.82 -18.74
N GLU A 85 -19.48 0.35 -19.38
CA GLU A 85 -19.02 -1.03 -19.26
C GLU A 85 -18.23 -1.21 -17.95
N ASP A 86 -18.40 -2.32 -17.25
CA ASP A 86 -17.55 -2.67 -16.11
C ASP A 86 -16.09 -2.79 -16.56
N LYS A 87 -15.17 -2.19 -15.80
CA LYS A 87 -13.73 -2.11 -16.17
C LYS A 87 -13.10 -3.49 -16.33
N ILE A 88 -13.51 -4.47 -15.50
CA ILE A 88 -12.99 -5.84 -15.55
C ILE A 88 -13.61 -6.59 -16.72
N ALA A 89 -14.94 -6.46 -16.93
CA ALA A 89 -15.63 -7.07 -18.07
C ALA A 89 -15.09 -6.56 -19.41
N LYS A 90 -14.82 -5.26 -19.52
CA LYS A 90 -14.20 -4.67 -20.71
C LYS A 90 -12.80 -5.25 -20.95
N LYS A 91 -11.99 -5.37 -19.92
CA LYS A 91 -10.64 -5.93 -20.01
C LYS A 91 -10.70 -7.41 -20.43
N ALA A 92 -11.60 -8.18 -19.82
CA ALA A 92 -11.81 -9.60 -20.14
C ALA A 92 -12.21 -9.78 -21.62
N ARG A 93 -13.15 -8.97 -22.10
CA ARG A 93 -13.58 -9.00 -23.51
C ARG A 93 -12.42 -8.67 -24.47
N LEU A 94 -11.60 -7.68 -24.16
CA LEU A 94 -10.46 -7.28 -24.98
C LEU A 94 -9.36 -8.36 -25.01
N GLU A 95 -9.19 -9.11 -23.93
CA GLU A 95 -8.17 -10.18 -23.81
C GLU A 95 -8.74 -11.58 -24.10
N GLN A 96 -10.03 -11.70 -24.40
CA GLN A 96 -10.73 -12.97 -24.62
C GLN A 96 -10.66 -13.93 -23.43
N LEU A 97 -10.80 -13.36 -22.21
CA LEU A 97 -10.78 -14.06 -20.93
C LEU A 97 -12.12 -13.93 -20.22
N GLU A 98 -12.33 -14.73 -19.18
CA GLU A 98 -13.43 -14.54 -18.23
C GLU A 98 -13.13 -13.40 -17.24
N PRO A 99 -14.12 -12.59 -16.82
CA PRO A 99 -13.90 -11.49 -15.87
C PRO A 99 -13.20 -11.91 -14.58
N MET A 100 -13.56 -13.07 -14.01
CA MET A 100 -12.92 -13.57 -12.79
C MET A 100 -11.47 -14.01 -13.00
N GLU A 101 -11.11 -14.45 -14.21
CA GLU A 101 -9.75 -14.77 -14.59
C GLU A 101 -8.89 -13.51 -14.62
N VAL A 102 -9.41 -12.43 -15.20
CA VAL A 102 -8.78 -11.10 -15.18
C VAL A 102 -8.60 -10.59 -13.75
N ALA A 103 -9.67 -10.63 -12.94
CA ALA A 103 -9.65 -10.19 -11.55
C ALA A 103 -8.62 -10.96 -10.72
N HIS A 104 -8.56 -12.29 -10.87
CA HIS A 104 -7.59 -13.14 -10.18
C HIS A 104 -6.16 -12.78 -10.59
N TYR A 105 -5.86 -12.71 -11.88
CA TYR A 105 -4.54 -12.41 -12.41
C TYR A 105 -4.01 -11.06 -11.88
N TYR A 106 -4.79 -9.98 -11.98
CA TYR A 106 -4.33 -8.67 -11.53
C TYR A 106 -4.33 -8.51 -10.00
N THR A 107 -5.16 -9.28 -9.27
CA THR A 107 -5.06 -9.36 -7.81
C THR A 107 -3.69 -9.92 -7.39
N GLU A 108 -3.27 -11.04 -7.98
CA GLU A 108 -1.98 -11.65 -7.64
C GLU A 108 -0.80 -10.74 -8.06
N ARG A 109 -0.89 -10.08 -9.21
CA ARG A 109 0.10 -9.09 -9.62
C ARG A 109 0.18 -7.91 -8.65
N TYR A 110 -0.96 -7.38 -8.20
CA TYR A 110 -0.99 -6.32 -7.20
C TYR A 110 -0.30 -6.75 -5.91
N LYS A 111 -0.65 -7.90 -5.35
CA LYS A 111 -0.04 -8.46 -4.13
C LYS A 111 1.47 -8.65 -4.30
N HIS A 112 1.90 -9.22 -5.42
CA HIS A 112 3.30 -9.43 -5.73
C HIS A 112 4.12 -8.11 -5.71
N PHE A 113 3.64 -7.06 -6.38
CA PHE A 113 4.35 -5.79 -6.41
C PHE A 113 4.31 -5.05 -5.07
N MET A 114 3.20 -5.14 -4.33
CA MET A 114 3.13 -4.58 -2.98
C MET A 114 4.09 -5.30 -2.02
N SER A 115 4.21 -6.61 -2.10
CA SER A 115 5.19 -7.38 -1.33
C SER A 115 6.63 -6.97 -1.65
N LYS A 116 6.98 -6.80 -2.94
CA LYS A 116 8.31 -6.28 -3.32
C LYS A 116 8.63 -4.91 -2.71
N MET A 117 7.61 -4.09 -2.51
CA MET A 117 7.76 -2.79 -1.85
C MET A 117 7.75 -2.87 -0.31
N GLY A 118 7.81 -4.05 0.28
CA GLY A 118 7.79 -4.27 1.72
C GLY A 118 6.45 -3.92 2.38
N VAL A 119 5.35 -3.81 1.62
CA VAL A 119 4.01 -3.56 2.18
C VAL A 119 3.51 -4.82 2.88
N GLN A 120 3.17 -4.70 4.16
CA GLN A 120 2.62 -5.82 4.95
C GLN A 120 1.23 -6.21 4.44
N THR A 121 0.97 -7.52 4.42
CA THR A 121 -0.36 -8.04 4.06
C THR A 121 -1.38 -7.59 5.10
N PRO A 122 -2.54 -7.02 4.69
CA PRO A 122 -3.65 -6.74 5.59
C PRO A 122 -4.13 -7.99 6.34
N SER A 123 -4.81 -7.78 7.46
CA SER A 123 -5.40 -8.90 8.22
C SER A 123 -6.46 -9.65 7.41
N ILE A 124 -7.21 -8.92 6.58
CA ILE A 124 -8.28 -9.46 5.71
C ILE A 124 -8.28 -8.67 4.40
N GLU A 125 -8.32 -9.38 3.27
CA GLU A 125 -8.50 -8.80 1.93
C GLU A 125 -9.78 -9.37 1.30
N PRO A 126 -10.96 -8.82 1.61
CA PRO A 126 -12.21 -9.29 1.08
C PRO A 126 -12.42 -8.85 -0.38
N HIS A 127 -12.97 -9.75 -1.19
CA HIS A 127 -13.39 -9.45 -2.55
C HIS A 127 -14.86 -8.99 -2.58
N ALA A 128 -15.17 -7.96 -3.38
CA ALA A 128 -16.53 -7.44 -3.51
C ALA A 128 -17.50 -8.50 -4.02
N SER A 129 -17.09 -9.32 -5.02
CA SER A 129 -17.88 -10.42 -5.55
C SER A 129 -18.20 -11.52 -4.52
N GLY A 130 -17.35 -11.69 -3.52
CA GLY A 130 -17.53 -12.63 -2.42
C GLY A 130 -18.48 -12.14 -1.31
N HIS A 131 -18.98 -10.90 -1.40
CA HIS A 131 -19.76 -10.24 -0.34
C HIS A 131 -21.12 -9.70 -0.85
N ILE A 132 -21.65 -10.31 -1.89
CA ILE A 132 -22.94 -9.91 -2.51
C ILE A 132 -24.11 -9.96 -1.52
N ILE A 133 -24.13 -10.97 -0.66
CA ILE A 133 -25.20 -11.12 0.35
C ILE A 133 -25.20 -9.96 1.32
N GLU A 134 -24.03 -9.58 1.84
CA GLU A 134 -23.87 -8.47 2.77
C GLU A 134 -24.22 -7.13 2.11
N GLN A 135 -23.87 -6.96 0.86
CA GLN A 135 -24.21 -5.75 0.10
C GLN A 135 -25.71 -5.65 -0.13
N ILE A 136 -26.37 -6.74 -0.53
CA ILE A 136 -27.84 -6.77 -0.66
C ILE A 136 -28.53 -6.46 0.67
N ASP A 137 -28.06 -7.02 1.78
CA ASP A 137 -28.62 -6.75 3.10
C ASP A 137 -28.42 -5.29 3.54
N PHE A 138 -27.28 -4.70 3.19
CA PHE A 138 -27.02 -3.29 3.48
C PHE A 138 -27.94 -2.38 2.66
N VAL A 139 -28.16 -2.68 1.36
CA VAL A 139 -29.12 -1.96 0.50
C VAL A 139 -30.53 -2.03 1.06
N LYS A 140 -30.96 -3.21 1.56
CA LYS A 140 -32.28 -3.35 2.21
C LYS A 140 -32.45 -2.41 3.40
N ARG A 141 -31.42 -2.30 4.26
CA ARG A 141 -31.46 -1.36 5.40
C ARG A 141 -31.62 0.09 4.96
N ILE A 142 -30.94 0.52 3.87
CA ILE A 142 -31.09 1.86 3.31
C ILE A 142 -32.51 2.09 2.75
N ILE A 143 -33.08 1.08 2.09
CA ILE A 143 -34.49 1.14 1.60
C ILE A 143 -35.46 1.24 2.77
N GLU A 144 -35.29 0.41 3.80
CA GLU A 144 -36.15 0.42 5.02
C GLU A 144 -36.07 1.76 5.75
N ALA A 145 -34.89 2.39 5.77
CA ALA A 145 -34.71 3.74 6.31
C ALA A 145 -35.30 4.85 5.40
N GLY A 146 -35.71 4.47 4.18
CA GLY A 146 -36.40 5.34 3.25
C GLY A 146 -35.50 6.27 2.42
N TYR A 147 -34.17 6.03 2.37
CA TYR A 147 -33.21 6.83 1.60
C TYR A 147 -32.83 6.20 0.26
N ALA A 148 -33.59 5.21 -0.21
CA ALA A 148 -33.38 4.62 -1.52
C ALA A 148 -34.70 4.40 -2.24
N TYR A 149 -34.65 4.31 -3.59
CA TYR A 149 -35.80 4.03 -4.43
C TYR A 149 -35.41 3.08 -5.57
N GLU A 150 -36.40 2.33 -6.04
CA GLU A 150 -36.26 1.47 -7.20
C GLU A 150 -36.63 2.23 -8.48
N SER A 151 -35.83 2.05 -9.53
CA SER A 151 -36.14 2.47 -10.89
C SER A 151 -35.62 1.43 -11.89
N ASN A 152 -36.52 0.91 -12.74
CA ASN A 152 -36.23 -0.07 -13.79
C ASN A 152 -35.45 -1.32 -13.30
N GLY A 153 -35.66 -1.73 -12.03
CA GLY A 153 -34.99 -2.88 -11.40
C GLY A 153 -33.59 -2.56 -10.88
N SER A 154 -33.16 -1.31 -10.90
CA SER A 154 -31.98 -0.79 -10.19
C SER A 154 -32.41 -0.06 -8.93
N ILE A 155 -31.54 -0.02 -7.92
CA ILE A 155 -31.76 0.72 -6.66
C ILE A 155 -30.80 1.88 -6.61
N TYR A 156 -31.34 3.06 -6.39
CA TYR A 156 -30.56 4.31 -6.25
C TYR A 156 -30.71 4.92 -4.87
N PHE A 157 -29.66 5.54 -4.37
CA PHE A 157 -29.67 6.35 -3.18
C PHE A 157 -30.30 7.73 -3.49
N ASP A 158 -31.28 8.14 -2.68
CA ASP A 158 -32.00 9.42 -2.81
C ASP A 158 -31.23 10.50 -2.05
N VAL A 159 -30.29 11.13 -2.73
CA VAL A 159 -29.37 12.12 -2.12
C VAL A 159 -30.12 13.37 -1.68
N GLU A 160 -31.14 13.81 -2.42
CA GLU A 160 -31.94 14.98 -2.04
C GLU A 160 -32.70 14.73 -0.72
N LYS A 161 -33.36 13.59 -0.62
CA LYS A 161 -34.05 13.19 0.61
C LYS A 161 -33.10 13.07 1.79
N TYR A 162 -31.95 12.42 1.58
CA TYR A 162 -30.92 12.32 2.60
C TYR A 162 -30.44 13.70 3.06
N ASN A 163 -30.20 14.62 2.12
CA ASN A 163 -29.71 15.96 2.44
C ASN A 163 -30.73 16.84 3.17
N ASN A 164 -32.03 16.52 3.13
CA ASN A 164 -33.05 17.19 3.94
C ASN A 164 -32.95 16.83 5.44
N ASP A 165 -32.56 15.59 5.76
CA ASP A 165 -32.46 15.10 7.12
C ASP A 165 -31.02 15.13 7.66
N HIS A 166 -30.05 15.02 6.78
CA HIS A 166 -28.61 14.98 7.02
C HIS A 166 -27.89 15.91 6.06
N ARG A 167 -26.61 16.15 6.26
CA ARG A 167 -25.81 16.92 5.32
C ARG A 167 -25.02 16.00 4.40
N TYR A 168 -25.35 15.98 3.10
CA TYR A 168 -24.49 15.39 2.08
C TYR A 168 -23.36 16.36 1.70
N GLY A 169 -22.13 15.85 1.53
CA GLY A 169 -20.94 16.68 1.30
C GLY A 169 -20.22 17.09 2.59
N ILE A 170 -20.44 16.40 3.70
CA ILE A 170 -19.81 16.73 4.99
C ILE A 170 -18.30 16.49 4.96
N LEU A 171 -17.83 15.44 4.28
CA LEU A 171 -16.42 15.09 4.15
C LEU A 171 -15.71 15.99 3.12
N SER A 172 -16.27 16.12 1.93
CA SER A 172 -15.71 16.89 0.82
C SER A 172 -15.83 18.40 1.02
N GLY A 173 -16.82 18.83 1.80
CA GLY A 173 -17.20 20.23 1.97
C GLY A 173 -17.98 20.82 0.81
N ARG A 174 -18.41 19.98 -0.13
CA ARG A 174 -19.27 20.38 -1.25
C ARG A 174 -20.71 20.56 -0.76
N ASN A 175 -21.47 21.38 -1.43
CA ASN A 175 -22.92 21.44 -1.29
C ASN A 175 -23.61 20.85 -2.55
N LEU A 176 -24.92 20.59 -2.48
CA LEU A 176 -25.64 20.02 -3.62
C LEU A 176 -25.60 20.90 -4.87
N ASP A 177 -25.64 22.24 -4.72
CA ASP A 177 -25.59 23.17 -5.85
C ASP A 177 -24.26 23.07 -6.60
N ASP A 178 -23.13 22.89 -5.87
CA ASP A 178 -21.82 22.66 -6.47
C ASP A 178 -21.79 21.33 -7.24
N ILE A 179 -22.42 20.29 -6.67
CA ILE A 179 -22.47 18.94 -7.28
C ILE A 179 -23.31 18.94 -8.55
N VAL A 180 -24.46 19.61 -8.55
CA VAL A 180 -25.33 19.74 -9.73
C VAL A 180 -24.62 20.47 -10.87
N THR A 181 -23.78 21.43 -10.56
CA THR A 181 -23.03 22.21 -11.58
C THR A 181 -21.92 21.34 -12.21
N ASP A 182 -21.31 20.44 -11.44
CA ASP A 182 -20.24 19.55 -11.91
C ASP A 182 -20.76 18.28 -12.63
N THR A 183 -22.01 17.87 -12.38
CA THR A 183 -22.61 16.73 -13.06
C THR A 183 -23.00 17.11 -14.50
N ARG A 184 -22.13 16.79 -15.45
CA ARG A 184 -22.48 16.83 -16.88
C ARG A 184 -23.64 15.86 -17.12
N LYS A 185 -24.56 16.25 -18.03
CA LYS A 185 -25.58 15.33 -18.56
C LYS A 185 -24.82 14.20 -19.27
N LEU A 186 -24.63 13.10 -18.56
CA LEU A 186 -24.18 11.85 -19.15
C LEU A 186 -25.42 11.16 -19.74
N ASP A 187 -25.28 10.53 -20.91
CA ASP A 187 -26.35 9.73 -21.52
C ASP A 187 -26.70 8.60 -20.53
N GLY A 188 -28.02 8.30 -20.40
CA GLY A 188 -28.49 7.21 -19.56
C GLY A 188 -28.93 7.56 -18.13
N GLN A 189 -29.05 8.85 -17.79
CA GLN A 189 -29.55 9.31 -16.47
C GLN A 189 -31.08 9.27 -16.33
N ASP A 190 -31.81 8.75 -17.33
CA ASP A 190 -33.28 8.73 -17.35
C ASP A 190 -33.90 7.88 -16.21
N ASP A 191 -33.12 6.98 -15.60
CA ASP A 191 -33.55 6.14 -14.50
C ASP A 191 -33.44 6.81 -13.12
N LYS A 192 -32.69 7.92 -12.99
CA LYS A 192 -32.49 8.62 -11.72
C LYS A 192 -33.48 9.76 -11.52
N LYS A 193 -33.87 10.01 -10.28
CA LYS A 193 -34.66 11.20 -9.93
C LYS A 193 -33.82 12.47 -10.11
N HIS A 194 -32.56 12.40 -9.66
CA HIS A 194 -31.59 13.48 -9.75
C HIS A 194 -30.26 12.96 -10.27
N SER A 195 -29.54 13.80 -11.03
CA SER A 195 -28.25 13.41 -11.63
C SER A 195 -27.16 13.06 -10.61
N PHE A 196 -27.28 13.54 -9.39
CA PHE A 196 -26.36 13.29 -8.28
C PHE A 196 -26.73 12.07 -7.42
N ASP A 197 -27.89 11.43 -7.67
CA ASP A 197 -28.19 10.15 -7.04
C ASP A 197 -27.20 9.08 -7.54
N PHE A 198 -26.87 8.11 -6.71
CA PHE A 198 -25.91 7.09 -7.06
C PHE A 198 -26.46 5.68 -6.86
N ALA A 199 -25.95 4.74 -7.64
CA ALA A 199 -26.43 3.36 -7.61
C ALA A 199 -26.00 2.62 -6.35
N LEU A 200 -26.95 1.91 -5.73
CA LEU A 200 -26.72 0.94 -4.67
C LEU A 200 -26.72 -0.49 -5.24
N TRP A 201 -27.62 -0.75 -6.22
CA TRP A 201 -27.71 -1.99 -6.98
C TRP A 201 -28.06 -1.65 -8.43
N LYS A 202 -27.29 -2.14 -9.39
CA LYS A 202 -27.57 -1.96 -10.82
C LYS A 202 -28.13 -3.24 -11.41
N LYS A 203 -29.22 -3.12 -12.15
CA LYS A 203 -29.73 -4.19 -13.01
C LYS A 203 -28.72 -4.46 -14.10
N ALA A 204 -28.33 -5.72 -14.25
CA ALA A 204 -27.42 -6.15 -15.31
C ALA A 204 -28.11 -6.22 -16.66
N SER A 205 -27.40 -5.84 -17.73
CA SER A 205 -27.81 -6.18 -19.10
C SER A 205 -27.65 -7.68 -19.36
N PRO A 206 -28.31 -8.23 -20.37
CA PRO A 206 -28.18 -9.65 -20.71
C PRO A 206 -26.73 -10.08 -20.98
N GLU A 207 -25.90 -9.18 -21.48
CA GLU A 207 -24.50 -9.41 -21.82
C GLU A 207 -23.57 -9.34 -20.60
N HIS A 208 -24.02 -8.77 -19.49
CA HIS A 208 -23.20 -8.59 -18.29
C HIS A 208 -23.06 -9.94 -17.57
N ILE A 209 -21.85 -10.50 -17.60
CA ILE A 209 -21.54 -11.84 -17.06
C ILE A 209 -21.57 -11.83 -15.54
N MET A 210 -20.94 -10.82 -14.90
CA MET A 210 -20.82 -10.72 -13.45
C MET A 210 -22.08 -10.13 -12.83
N ARG A 211 -23.11 -10.97 -12.69
CA ARG A 211 -24.41 -10.62 -12.10
C ARG A 211 -24.91 -11.68 -11.15
N TRP A 212 -25.63 -11.25 -10.16
CA TRP A 212 -26.21 -12.11 -9.12
C TRP A 212 -27.70 -11.83 -8.97
N PRO A 213 -28.48 -12.86 -8.57
CA PRO A 213 -29.89 -12.65 -8.24
C PRO A 213 -30.02 -11.77 -7.01
N SER A 214 -30.97 -10.85 -7.05
CA SER A 214 -31.36 -10.01 -5.92
C SER A 214 -32.88 -9.89 -5.82
N PRO A 215 -33.42 -9.33 -4.74
CA PRO A 215 -34.87 -9.09 -4.63
C PRO A 215 -35.43 -8.15 -5.71
N TRP A 216 -34.59 -7.37 -6.38
CA TRP A 216 -35.00 -6.33 -7.33
C TRP A 216 -34.80 -6.78 -8.79
N SER A 217 -33.62 -7.34 -9.06
CA SER A 217 -33.27 -7.86 -10.39
C SER A 217 -31.99 -8.67 -10.33
N ASP A 218 -31.71 -9.44 -11.38
CA ASP A 218 -30.36 -9.90 -11.64
C ASP A 218 -29.47 -8.68 -11.92
N GLY A 219 -28.39 -8.53 -11.15
CA GLY A 219 -27.57 -7.33 -11.20
C GLY A 219 -26.28 -7.42 -10.40
N PHE A 220 -25.72 -6.28 -10.09
CA PHE A 220 -24.48 -6.15 -9.36
C PHE A 220 -24.50 -4.91 -8.43
N PRO A 221 -23.70 -4.88 -7.35
CA PRO A 221 -23.67 -3.75 -6.43
C PRO A 221 -23.06 -2.50 -7.07
N GLY A 222 -23.51 -1.33 -6.64
CA GLY A 222 -22.83 -0.08 -6.91
C GLY A 222 -21.47 -0.03 -6.23
N TRP A 223 -20.50 0.63 -6.86
CA TRP A 223 -19.11 0.66 -6.41
C TRP A 223 -18.92 1.13 -4.95
N HIS A 224 -19.72 2.08 -4.47
CA HIS A 224 -19.60 2.60 -3.10
C HIS A 224 -20.15 1.64 -2.04
N MET A 225 -21.04 0.71 -2.42
CA MET A 225 -21.70 -0.23 -1.52
C MET A 225 -20.74 -1.27 -0.96
N GLU A 226 -19.73 -1.66 -1.74
CA GLU A 226 -18.80 -2.71 -1.34
C GLU A 226 -18.05 -2.37 -0.05
N CYS A 227 -17.51 -1.14 0.04
CA CYS A 227 -16.73 -0.70 1.20
C CYS A 227 -17.61 -0.55 2.45
N SER A 228 -18.82 0.01 2.30
CA SER A 228 -19.79 0.12 3.40
C SER A 228 -20.18 -1.25 3.98
N ALA A 229 -20.49 -2.22 3.13
CA ALA A 229 -20.88 -3.55 3.55
C ALA A 229 -19.71 -4.35 4.15
N MET A 230 -18.55 -4.34 3.50
CA MET A 230 -17.39 -5.11 3.94
C MET A 230 -16.74 -4.54 5.20
N SER A 231 -16.65 -3.20 5.33
CA SER A 231 -16.15 -2.58 6.56
C SER A 231 -17.04 -2.95 7.76
N THR A 232 -18.36 -2.82 7.61
CA THR A 232 -19.34 -3.20 8.64
C THR A 232 -19.23 -4.67 9.02
N LYS A 233 -19.07 -5.57 8.05
CA LYS A 233 -18.92 -7.01 8.30
C LYS A 233 -17.71 -7.35 9.15
N TYR A 234 -16.55 -6.76 8.84
CA TYR A 234 -15.28 -7.18 9.45
C TYR A 234 -14.86 -6.34 10.64
N LEU A 235 -15.30 -5.10 10.72
CA LEU A 235 -14.92 -4.15 11.77
C LEU A 235 -16.07 -3.77 12.69
N GLY A 236 -17.32 -4.09 12.32
CA GLY A 236 -18.53 -3.68 13.02
C GLY A 236 -19.12 -2.39 12.46
N GLU A 237 -20.26 -1.99 13.01
CA GLU A 237 -21.01 -0.81 12.55
C GLU A 237 -20.25 0.50 12.77
N GLN A 238 -19.31 0.51 13.72
CA GLN A 238 -18.39 1.63 13.96
C GLN A 238 -16.97 1.11 14.17
N PHE A 239 -16.00 1.74 13.54
CA PHE A 239 -14.57 1.40 13.63
C PHE A 239 -13.70 2.65 13.69
N ASP A 240 -12.39 2.47 13.89
CA ASP A 240 -11.50 3.60 14.21
C ASP A 240 -11.11 4.41 12.98
N ILE A 241 -10.55 3.80 11.95
CA ILE A 241 -9.90 4.50 10.83
C ILE A 241 -10.44 4.02 9.49
N HIS A 242 -10.93 4.95 8.69
CA HIS A 242 -11.18 4.73 7.26
C HIS A 242 -10.17 5.52 6.42
N GLY A 243 -9.52 4.86 5.49
CA GLY A 243 -8.43 5.43 4.70
C GLY A 243 -8.54 5.23 3.20
N GLY A 244 -7.91 6.15 2.45
CA GLY A 244 -7.80 6.09 1.00
C GLY A 244 -7.05 7.26 0.40
N GLY A 245 -6.99 7.33 -0.94
CA GLY A 245 -6.49 8.49 -1.65
C GLY A 245 -7.46 9.68 -1.59
N MET A 246 -6.95 10.90 -1.73
CA MET A 246 -7.82 12.10 -1.76
C MET A 246 -8.81 12.12 -2.94
N ASP A 247 -8.53 11.38 -3.98
CA ASP A 247 -9.44 11.17 -5.12
C ASP A 247 -10.69 10.38 -4.73
N LEU A 248 -10.62 9.54 -3.69
CA LEU A 248 -11.75 8.80 -3.15
C LEU A 248 -12.63 9.66 -2.21
N MET A 249 -12.14 10.79 -1.71
CA MET A 249 -12.90 11.63 -0.79
C MET A 249 -14.27 12.00 -1.35
N PHE A 250 -14.32 12.28 -2.66
CA PHE A 250 -15.55 12.53 -3.39
C PHE A 250 -15.48 11.90 -4.79
N PRO A 251 -16.49 11.13 -5.24
CA PRO A 251 -17.74 10.83 -4.51
C PRO A 251 -17.67 9.66 -3.52
N HIS A 252 -16.67 8.77 -3.61
CA HIS A 252 -16.68 7.43 -3.01
C HIS A 252 -16.91 7.45 -1.49
N HIS A 253 -16.02 8.05 -0.71
CA HIS A 253 -16.15 8.09 0.75
C HIS A 253 -17.34 8.94 1.24
N GLU A 254 -17.71 9.98 0.50
CA GLU A 254 -18.91 10.75 0.79
C GLU A 254 -20.17 9.89 0.68
N CYS A 255 -20.24 9.05 -0.37
CA CYS A 255 -21.32 8.07 -0.54
C CYS A 255 -21.35 7.03 0.57
N GLU A 256 -20.18 6.55 1.03
CA GLU A 256 -20.10 5.61 2.15
C GLU A 256 -20.61 6.20 3.47
N ILE A 257 -20.29 7.47 3.75
CA ILE A 257 -20.83 8.17 4.92
C ILE A 257 -22.37 8.25 4.82
N ALA A 258 -22.89 8.61 3.65
CA ALA A 258 -24.32 8.67 3.43
C ALA A 258 -25.01 7.30 3.58
N GLN A 259 -24.41 6.25 3.01
CA GLN A 259 -24.89 4.87 3.12
C GLN A 259 -24.91 4.38 4.57
N SER A 260 -23.82 4.60 5.31
CA SER A 260 -23.69 4.18 6.70
C SER A 260 -24.65 4.95 7.60
N THR A 261 -24.75 6.27 7.44
CA THR A 261 -25.68 7.09 8.21
C THR A 261 -27.13 6.69 7.94
N ALA A 262 -27.48 6.42 6.68
CA ALA A 262 -28.82 5.96 6.31
C ALA A 262 -29.17 4.58 6.88
N ALA A 263 -28.23 3.61 6.80
CA ALA A 263 -28.47 2.24 7.21
C ALA A 263 -28.34 2.00 8.72
N LEU A 264 -27.47 2.77 9.41
CA LEU A 264 -27.06 2.53 10.80
C LEU A 264 -27.45 3.67 11.76
N GLY A 265 -27.78 4.85 11.22
CA GLY A 265 -28.07 6.04 12.00
C GLY A 265 -26.86 6.86 12.43
N HIS A 266 -25.65 6.49 12.01
CA HIS A 266 -24.38 7.15 12.33
C HIS A 266 -23.31 6.86 11.28
N ASP A 267 -22.24 7.67 11.27
CA ASP A 267 -21.04 7.41 10.47
C ASP A 267 -20.32 6.16 10.96
N SER A 268 -19.77 5.38 10.04
CA SER A 268 -19.06 4.13 10.33
C SER A 268 -17.66 4.35 10.89
N ALA A 269 -16.96 5.42 10.49
CA ALA A 269 -15.57 5.65 10.86
C ALA A 269 -15.37 6.86 11.76
N ARG A 270 -14.51 6.70 12.77
CA ARG A 270 -14.15 7.77 13.69
C ARG A 270 -13.15 8.76 13.11
N TYR A 271 -12.18 8.25 12.33
CA TYR A 271 -11.13 9.04 11.68
C TYR A 271 -11.12 8.73 10.19
N TRP A 272 -11.28 9.77 9.37
CA TRP A 272 -11.14 9.70 7.93
C TRP A 272 -9.75 10.21 7.53
N VAL A 273 -8.89 9.34 7.03
CA VAL A 273 -7.48 9.63 6.73
C VAL A 273 -7.23 9.52 5.24
N HIS A 274 -6.75 10.60 4.62
CA HIS A 274 -6.51 10.64 3.18
C HIS A 274 -5.06 11.00 2.87
N ASN A 275 -4.43 10.20 2.02
CA ASN A 275 -3.16 10.57 1.42
C ASN A 275 -3.36 11.39 0.15
N ASN A 276 -2.44 12.32 -0.12
CA ASN A 276 -2.47 13.10 -1.34
C ASN A 276 -1.90 12.31 -2.52
N MET A 277 -2.13 12.82 -3.74
CA MET A 277 -1.78 12.16 -4.99
C MET A 277 -0.28 12.24 -5.32
N ILE A 278 0.14 11.41 -6.27
CA ILE A 278 1.42 11.52 -6.97
C ILE A 278 1.19 12.21 -8.31
N THR A 279 2.01 13.21 -8.63
CA THR A 279 2.14 13.81 -9.95
C THR A 279 3.42 13.33 -10.63
N ILE A 280 3.51 13.48 -11.92
CA ILE A 280 4.71 13.15 -12.72
C ILE A 280 5.12 14.39 -13.48
N ASN A 281 6.27 14.97 -13.13
CA ASN A 281 6.75 16.24 -13.66
C ASN A 281 5.65 17.33 -13.60
N GLY A 282 5.02 17.49 -12.44
CA GLY A 282 3.97 18.46 -12.17
C GLY A 282 2.61 18.16 -12.79
N LYS A 283 2.44 17.03 -13.48
CA LYS A 283 1.20 16.66 -14.16
C LYS A 283 0.52 15.46 -13.48
N LYS A 284 -0.81 15.43 -13.51
CA LYS A 284 -1.55 14.23 -13.09
C LYS A 284 -1.11 13.03 -13.94
N MET A 285 -0.96 11.86 -13.31
CA MET A 285 -0.68 10.62 -14.03
C MET A 285 -1.91 10.20 -14.83
N GLY A 286 -1.70 9.81 -16.08
CA GLY A 286 -2.80 9.34 -16.95
C GLY A 286 -2.29 8.80 -18.28
N LYS A 287 -3.01 7.82 -18.84
CA LYS A 287 -2.68 7.21 -20.13
C LYS A 287 -2.65 8.24 -21.28
N SER A 288 -3.54 9.23 -21.25
CA SER A 288 -3.63 10.31 -22.23
C SER A 288 -2.40 11.24 -22.23
N TYR A 289 -1.62 11.25 -21.15
CA TYR A 289 -0.40 12.07 -21.03
C TYR A 289 0.88 11.28 -21.31
N ASN A 290 0.80 10.00 -21.69
CA ASN A 290 1.93 9.10 -21.86
C ASN A 290 2.89 9.06 -20.65
N ASN A 291 2.35 9.27 -19.44
CA ASN A 291 3.09 9.27 -18.19
C ASN A 291 2.52 8.24 -17.19
N PHE A 292 1.79 7.26 -17.68
CA PHE A 292 1.25 6.17 -16.88
C PHE A 292 2.31 5.07 -16.75
N ILE A 293 2.90 4.94 -15.57
CA ILE A 293 4.03 4.03 -15.31
C ILE A 293 3.56 2.90 -14.41
N THR A 294 3.63 1.66 -14.89
CA THR A 294 3.38 0.47 -14.05
C THR A 294 4.57 0.20 -13.13
N LEU A 295 4.35 -0.55 -12.05
CA LEU A 295 5.45 -0.92 -11.14
C LEU A 295 6.46 -1.85 -11.82
N GLU A 296 6.01 -2.72 -12.72
CA GLU A 296 6.90 -3.54 -13.51
C GLU A 296 7.85 -2.71 -14.37
N GLN A 297 7.30 -1.74 -15.10
CA GLN A 297 8.10 -0.81 -15.90
C GLN A 297 9.06 0.01 -15.03
N MET A 298 8.60 0.46 -13.83
CA MET A 298 9.42 1.19 -12.88
C MET A 298 10.64 0.39 -12.43
N PHE A 299 10.43 -0.88 -12.08
CA PHE A 299 11.49 -1.74 -11.55
C PHE A 299 12.43 -2.28 -12.63
N ASN A 300 11.95 -2.36 -13.88
CA ASN A 300 12.77 -2.80 -15.02
C ASN A 300 13.40 -1.64 -15.81
N GLY A 301 12.94 -0.39 -15.57
CA GLY A 301 13.37 0.78 -16.35
C GLY A 301 12.79 0.82 -17.77
N ASP A 302 11.71 0.06 -18.03
CA ASP A 302 11.13 -0.11 -19.37
C ASP A 302 9.95 0.85 -19.61
N HIS A 303 10.23 2.15 -19.56
CA HIS A 303 9.25 3.18 -19.92
C HIS A 303 9.96 4.45 -20.39
N PRO A 304 9.47 5.14 -21.46
CA PRO A 304 10.13 6.33 -22.02
C PRO A 304 10.33 7.50 -21.06
N ALA A 305 9.54 7.58 -19.99
CA ALA A 305 9.67 8.60 -18.94
C ALA A 305 10.73 8.25 -17.89
N LEU A 306 11.33 7.06 -17.92
CA LEU A 306 12.35 6.59 -16.99
C LEU A 306 13.73 6.66 -17.61
N GLU A 307 14.71 7.19 -16.87
CA GLU A 307 16.12 7.19 -17.28
C GLU A 307 16.85 5.90 -16.89
N GLN A 308 16.31 5.19 -15.89
CA GLN A 308 16.88 3.93 -15.38
C GLN A 308 15.80 3.10 -14.65
N ALA A 309 16.13 1.88 -14.31
CA ALA A 309 15.37 1.06 -13.36
C ALA A 309 15.53 1.63 -11.92
N TYR A 310 14.46 1.61 -11.16
CA TYR A 310 14.47 2.00 -9.75
C TYR A 310 14.01 0.84 -8.88
N SER A 311 14.78 0.55 -7.83
CA SER A 311 14.43 -0.55 -6.93
C SER A 311 13.14 -0.26 -6.14
N PRO A 312 12.42 -1.31 -5.69
CA PRO A 312 11.24 -1.16 -4.84
C PRO A 312 11.50 -0.32 -3.58
N MET A 313 12.64 -0.50 -2.92
CA MET A 313 12.99 0.27 -1.73
C MET A 313 13.36 1.72 -2.03
N THR A 314 13.93 2.00 -3.20
CA THR A 314 14.11 3.38 -3.66
C THR A 314 12.77 4.10 -3.82
N VAL A 315 11.78 3.45 -4.43
CA VAL A 315 10.42 4.00 -4.59
C VAL A 315 9.75 4.18 -3.22
N ARG A 316 9.84 3.18 -2.34
CA ARG A 316 9.31 3.29 -0.97
C ARG A 316 9.95 4.44 -0.20
N PHE A 317 11.26 4.57 -0.23
CA PHE A 317 11.99 5.64 0.44
C PHE A 317 11.63 7.02 -0.11
N PHE A 318 11.54 7.17 -1.44
CA PHE A 318 11.07 8.39 -2.10
C PHE A 318 9.68 8.82 -1.60
N ILE A 319 8.75 7.88 -1.47
CA ILE A 319 7.39 8.15 -0.98
C ILE A 319 7.42 8.61 0.48
N LEU A 320 8.22 7.98 1.33
CA LEU A 320 8.34 8.30 2.76
C LEU A 320 9.05 9.62 3.05
N GLN A 321 9.81 10.17 2.09
CA GLN A 321 10.46 11.48 2.21
C GLN A 321 9.48 12.65 2.14
N ALA A 322 8.23 12.43 1.72
CA ALA A 322 7.18 13.43 1.70
C ALA A 322 6.07 13.07 2.68
N HIS A 323 5.57 14.08 3.42
CA HIS A 323 4.41 13.87 4.30
C HIS A 323 3.23 13.32 3.48
N TYR A 324 2.49 12.34 4.02
CA TYR A 324 1.43 11.65 3.26
C TYR A 324 0.32 12.57 2.73
N ARG A 325 0.05 13.70 3.42
CA ARG A 325 -0.92 14.71 2.99
C ARG A 325 -0.39 15.70 1.95
N SER A 326 0.90 15.73 1.69
CA SER A 326 1.49 16.59 0.66
C SER A 326 1.44 15.92 -0.70
N THR A 327 1.24 16.70 -1.76
CA THR A 327 1.44 16.20 -3.13
C THR A 327 2.89 15.78 -3.30
N LEU A 328 3.11 14.64 -3.92
CA LEU A 328 4.44 14.12 -4.23
C LEU A 328 4.67 14.15 -5.73
N ASP A 329 5.67 14.90 -6.17
CA ASP A 329 6.00 14.98 -7.58
C ASP A 329 7.13 14.01 -7.94
N PHE A 330 6.83 13.07 -8.81
CA PHE A 330 7.79 12.13 -9.37
C PHE A 330 8.60 12.79 -10.47
N SER A 331 9.92 12.67 -10.38
CA SER A 331 10.87 12.92 -11.48
C SER A 331 12.04 11.96 -11.35
N ASN A 332 12.77 11.71 -12.45
CA ASN A 332 13.98 10.89 -12.42
C ASN A 332 15.02 11.47 -11.47
N GLU A 333 15.20 12.78 -11.48
CA GLU A 333 16.14 13.48 -10.59
C GLU A 333 15.79 13.22 -9.11
N ALA A 334 14.51 13.31 -8.74
CA ALA A 334 14.05 13.06 -7.37
C ALA A 334 14.26 11.60 -6.94
N LEU A 335 14.00 10.64 -7.83
CA LEU A 335 14.25 9.22 -7.54
C LEU A 335 15.74 8.89 -7.46
N GLN A 336 16.58 9.44 -8.33
CA GLN A 336 18.03 9.27 -8.25
C GLN A 336 18.59 9.88 -6.95
N ALA A 337 18.03 11.02 -6.49
CA ALA A 337 18.37 11.59 -5.20
C ALA A 337 17.92 10.69 -4.03
N ALA A 338 16.73 10.09 -4.13
CA ALA A 338 16.23 9.14 -3.13
C ALA A 338 17.08 7.86 -3.08
N GLU A 339 17.49 7.30 -4.22
CA GLU A 339 18.38 6.15 -4.30
C GLU A 339 19.73 6.41 -3.60
N LYS A 340 20.36 7.56 -3.89
CA LYS A 340 21.60 7.98 -3.22
C LYS A 340 21.38 8.20 -1.73
N GLY A 341 20.23 8.76 -1.35
CA GLY A 341 19.85 8.96 0.04
C GLY A 341 19.73 7.64 0.79
N LEU A 342 18.99 6.67 0.23
CA LEU A 342 18.82 5.34 0.80
C LEU A 342 20.16 4.62 0.96
N ASP A 343 21.01 4.64 -0.06
CA ASP A 343 22.35 4.04 0.00
C ASP A 343 23.21 4.67 1.11
N ARG A 344 23.15 5.99 1.25
CA ARG A 344 23.86 6.70 2.33
C ARG A 344 23.31 6.35 3.72
N LEU A 345 21.99 6.20 3.86
CA LEU A 345 21.36 5.77 5.10
C LEU A 345 21.84 4.37 5.49
N MET A 346 21.78 3.41 4.58
CA MET A 346 22.20 2.02 4.83
C MET A 346 23.69 1.91 5.16
N LYS A 347 24.55 2.64 4.45
CA LYS A 347 26.00 2.71 4.78
C LYS A 347 26.28 3.28 6.17
N GLY A 348 25.52 4.29 6.59
CA GLY A 348 25.65 4.84 7.94
C GLY A 348 25.22 3.84 9.02
N ILE A 349 24.18 3.07 8.77
CA ILE A 349 23.75 1.99 9.66
C ILE A 349 24.80 0.88 9.74
N GLU A 350 25.41 0.50 8.62
CA GLU A 350 26.54 -0.45 8.62
C GLU A 350 27.75 0.09 9.42
N ALA A 351 28.02 1.39 9.34
CA ALA A 351 29.08 2.02 10.12
C ALA A 351 28.81 1.92 11.63
N LEU A 352 27.55 2.11 12.07
CA LEU A 352 27.15 1.88 13.47
C LEU A 352 27.44 0.43 13.91
N HIS A 353 27.00 -0.54 13.10
CA HIS A 353 27.22 -1.97 13.42
C HIS A 353 28.71 -2.36 13.52
N LYS A 354 29.56 -1.81 12.63
CA LYS A 354 31.00 -2.09 12.58
C LYS A 354 31.81 -1.32 13.64
N ALA A 355 31.24 -0.27 14.24
CA ALA A 355 31.94 0.58 15.18
C ALA A 355 32.36 -0.19 16.46
N PRO A 356 33.59 -0.04 16.95
CA PRO A 356 33.99 -0.62 18.22
C PRO A 356 33.33 0.10 19.39
N ALA A 357 33.06 -0.61 20.47
CA ALA A 357 32.60 -0.01 21.71
C ALA A 357 33.77 0.73 22.43
N SER A 358 33.43 1.78 23.12
CA SER A 358 34.38 2.64 23.88
C SER A 358 33.98 2.73 25.35
N ALA A 359 34.84 3.36 26.18
CA ALA A 359 34.53 3.54 27.58
C ALA A 359 33.49 4.65 27.84
N THR A 360 33.35 5.62 26.91
CA THR A 360 32.43 6.74 27.02
C THR A 360 31.73 7.02 25.70
N SER A 361 30.52 7.58 25.79
CA SER A 361 29.78 8.07 24.63
C SER A 361 30.00 9.55 24.44
N SER A 362 30.20 9.99 23.21
CA SER A 362 30.44 11.40 22.85
C SER A 362 29.17 12.14 22.40
N PHE A 363 28.06 11.44 22.20
CA PHE A 363 26.76 12.02 21.87
C PHE A 363 25.61 11.21 22.51
N ASN A 364 24.43 11.82 22.62
CA ASN A 364 23.28 11.24 23.25
C ASN A 364 22.44 10.44 22.21
N VAL A 365 22.28 9.14 22.42
CA VAL A 365 21.48 8.26 21.55
C VAL A 365 19.99 8.26 21.92
N ASP A 366 19.62 8.56 23.17
CA ASP A 366 18.22 8.56 23.61
C ASP A 366 17.41 9.69 22.93
N GLU A 367 18.10 10.73 22.45
CA GLU A 367 17.48 11.82 21.69
C GLU A 367 16.96 11.36 20.31
N ILE A 368 17.58 10.34 19.70
CA ILE A 368 17.12 9.79 18.41
C ILE A 368 15.70 9.23 18.56
N GLU A 369 15.51 8.38 19.56
CA GLU A 369 14.22 7.76 19.85
C GLU A 369 13.16 8.83 20.14
N THR A 370 13.48 9.81 20.97
CA THR A 370 12.55 10.89 21.34
C THR A 370 12.11 11.70 20.12
N ARG A 371 13.05 12.17 19.28
CA ARG A 371 12.75 12.96 18.08
C ARG A 371 11.94 12.16 17.05
N CYS A 372 12.26 10.90 16.86
CA CYS A 372 11.52 10.03 15.95
C CYS A 372 10.10 9.74 16.47
N ALA A 373 9.95 9.48 17.77
CA ALA A 373 8.64 9.23 18.40
C ALA A 373 7.73 10.47 18.31
N GLU A 374 8.25 11.66 18.63
CA GLU A 374 7.50 12.92 18.52
C GLU A 374 7.08 13.20 17.07
N ALA A 375 7.99 12.99 16.11
CA ALA A 375 7.69 13.20 14.70
C ALA A 375 6.59 12.23 14.17
N MET A 376 6.71 10.95 14.48
CA MET A 376 5.73 9.96 14.02
C MET A 376 4.38 10.14 14.70
N ALA A 377 4.37 10.51 15.97
CA ALA A 377 3.14 10.81 16.71
C ALA A 377 2.45 12.09 16.23
N ASP A 378 3.15 12.98 15.54
CA ASP A 378 2.60 14.18 14.92
C ASP A 378 2.17 13.91 13.47
N ASP A 379 1.10 13.15 13.32
CA ASP A 379 0.43 12.90 12.03
C ASP A 379 1.33 12.13 11.02
N LEU A 380 2.04 11.11 11.52
CA LEU A 380 2.89 10.20 10.71
C LEU A 380 3.98 10.95 9.91
N ASN A 381 4.68 11.85 10.55
CA ASN A 381 5.67 12.71 9.89
C ASN A 381 6.97 11.96 9.57
N SER A 382 6.90 11.00 8.65
CA SER A 382 8.04 10.21 8.19
C SER A 382 9.22 11.05 7.65
N PRO A 383 9.00 12.21 6.96
CA PRO A 383 10.12 13.07 6.55
C PRO A 383 11.01 13.52 7.71
N ILE A 384 10.42 13.86 8.85
CA ILE A 384 11.20 14.30 10.04
C ILE A 384 11.94 13.11 10.65
N VAL A 385 11.35 11.91 10.69
CA VAL A 385 12.05 10.69 11.12
C VAL A 385 13.27 10.43 10.23
N ILE A 386 13.11 10.49 8.91
CA ILE A 386 14.21 10.31 7.94
C ILE A 386 15.28 11.39 8.13
N SER A 387 14.88 12.66 8.29
CA SER A 387 15.83 13.76 8.55
C SER A 387 16.61 13.55 9.84
N THR A 388 15.94 13.15 10.91
CA THR A 388 16.58 12.80 12.20
C THR A 388 17.61 11.70 11.99
N MET A 389 17.28 10.63 11.28
CA MET A 389 18.21 9.55 11.01
C MET A 389 19.44 10.03 10.22
N PHE A 390 19.30 10.94 9.27
CA PHE A 390 20.46 11.51 8.55
C PHE A 390 21.38 12.34 9.43
N ASP A 391 20.86 13.05 10.44
CA ASP A 391 21.71 13.73 11.42
C ASP A 391 22.62 12.73 12.13
N TYR A 392 22.08 11.59 12.55
CA TYR A 392 22.81 10.54 13.27
C TYR A 392 23.68 9.66 12.36
N VAL A 393 23.29 9.40 11.13
CA VAL A 393 24.13 8.71 10.13
C VAL A 393 25.48 9.41 9.98
N ARG A 394 25.51 10.76 10.04
CA ARG A 394 26.76 11.52 10.03
C ARG A 394 27.63 11.20 11.25
N LEU A 395 27.03 11.07 12.44
CA LEU A 395 27.74 10.69 13.67
C LEU A 395 28.19 9.22 13.63
N PHE A 396 27.36 8.32 13.10
CA PHE A 396 27.70 6.90 12.95
C PHE A 396 28.91 6.68 12.03
N ASN A 397 29.03 7.43 10.93
CA ASN A 397 30.21 7.39 10.08
C ASN A 397 31.46 7.86 10.83
N GLN A 398 31.35 8.82 11.74
CA GLN A 398 32.45 9.30 12.55
C GLN A 398 32.91 8.32 13.64
N LEU A 399 32.08 7.34 14.03
CA LEU A 399 32.47 6.24 14.93
C LEU A 399 33.59 5.40 14.33
N THR A 400 33.45 5.02 13.03
CA THR A 400 34.47 4.24 12.32
C THR A 400 35.77 5.02 12.07
N GLU A 401 35.66 6.35 12.03
CA GLU A 401 36.83 7.25 11.91
C GLU A 401 37.50 7.55 13.27
N GLY A 402 36.93 7.06 14.36
CA GLY A 402 37.44 7.33 15.72
C GLY A 402 37.23 8.77 16.22
N LYS A 403 36.43 9.59 15.48
CA LYS A 403 36.10 10.98 15.86
C LYS A 403 34.93 11.06 16.85
N GLN A 404 34.11 10.04 16.90
CA GLN A 404 33.02 9.87 17.86
C GLN A 404 33.14 8.50 18.54
N THR A 405 32.53 8.35 19.71
CA THR A 405 32.56 7.13 20.50
C THR A 405 31.20 6.81 21.08
N LEU A 406 30.92 5.53 21.27
CA LEU A 406 29.75 5.02 21.99
C LEU A 406 30.19 3.92 22.96
N THR A 407 29.58 3.88 24.13
CA THR A 407 29.65 2.71 25.01
C THR A 407 28.96 1.52 24.36
N ALA A 408 29.23 0.30 24.83
CA ALA A 408 28.52 -0.88 24.36
C ALA A 408 27.00 -0.80 24.58
N GLU A 409 26.59 -0.18 25.70
CA GLU A 409 25.16 0.03 26.01
C GLU A 409 24.51 1.02 25.04
N ASP A 410 25.12 2.19 24.83
CA ASP A 410 24.55 3.21 23.93
C ASP A 410 24.57 2.77 22.48
N LYS A 411 25.62 2.00 22.07
CA LYS A 411 25.63 1.37 20.75
C LYS A 411 24.45 0.44 20.57
N ALA A 412 24.18 -0.45 21.52
CA ALA A 412 23.04 -1.36 21.46
C ALA A 412 21.69 -0.61 21.45
N LYS A 413 21.56 0.49 22.18
CA LYS A 413 20.37 1.37 22.12
C LYS A 413 20.21 1.99 20.74
N ALA A 414 21.30 2.52 20.15
CA ALA A 414 21.25 3.11 18.80
C ALA A 414 20.85 2.07 17.74
N GLU A 415 21.40 0.86 17.83
CA GLU A 415 21.03 -0.26 16.94
C GLU A 415 19.56 -0.64 17.08
N ALA A 416 19.04 -0.74 18.30
CA ALA A 416 17.62 -1.01 18.56
C ALA A 416 16.71 0.10 18.03
N THR A 417 17.11 1.36 18.19
CA THR A 417 16.38 2.53 17.66
C THR A 417 16.34 2.52 16.14
N VAL A 418 17.47 2.23 15.48
CA VAL A 418 17.56 2.07 14.03
C VAL A 418 16.66 0.93 13.56
N GLN A 419 16.70 -0.24 14.22
CA GLN A 419 15.85 -1.39 13.91
C GLN A 419 14.37 -0.98 13.97
N ARG A 420 13.95 -0.36 15.06
CA ARG A 420 12.56 0.08 15.25
C ARG A 420 12.10 1.06 14.17
N TRP A 421 12.85 2.15 13.94
CA TRP A 421 12.38 3.23 13.08
C TRP A 421 12.58 2.97 11.60
N ILE A 422 13.74 2.45 11.20
CA ILE A 422 14.07 2.27 9.78
C ILE A 422 13.47 0.97 9.23
N PHE A 423 13.69 -0.15 9.94
CA PHE A 423 13.28 -1.46 9.42
C PHE A 423 11.84 -1.82 9.81
N ASP A 424 11.47 -1.65 11.09
CA ASP A 424 10.15 -2.11 11.54
C ASP A 424 9.03 -1.12 11.16
N ILE A 425 9.20 0.19 11.41
CA ILE A 425 8.17 1.22 11.19
C ILE A 425 8.20 1.77 9.76
N LEU A 426 9.34 2.30 9.27
CA LEU A 426 9.42 2.76 7.90
C LEU A 426 9.44 1.60 6.88
N GLY A 427 9.72 0.36 7.32
CA GLY A 427 9.72 -0.84 6.50
C GLY A 427 10.72 -0.79 5.34
N LEU A 428 11.86 -0.12 5.57
CA LEU A 428 12.96 -0.09 4.62
C LEU A 428 13.82 -1.34 4.78
N GLU A 429 14.41 -1.81 3.69
CA GLU A 429 15.27 -3.00 3.65
C GLU A 429 16.57 -2.67 2.95
N ASN A 430 17.64 -3.38 3.31
CA ASN A 430 18.93 -3.24 2.62
C ASN A 430 19.02 -4.28 1.49
N GLU A 431 18.43 -3.97 0.33
CA GLU A 431 18.41 -4.85 -0.84
C GLU A 431 19.80 -5.31 -1.30
N LYS A 432 20.84 -4.47 -1.05
CA LYS A 432 22.23 -4.83 -1.40
C LYS A 432 22.82 -5.87 -0.45
N ALA A 433 22.45 -5.84 0.82
CA ALA A 433 22.90 -6.84 1.79
C ALA A 433 22.22 -8.20 1.53
N GLU A 434 20.95 -8.19 1.14
CA GLU A 434 20.25 -9.43 0.76
C GLU A 434 20.83 -10.07 -0.50
N ALA A 435 21.18 -9.25 -1.51
CA ALA A 435 21.87 -9.73 -2.71
C ALA A 435 23.27 -10.32 -2.40
N THR A 436 23.97 -9.77 -1.42
CA THR A 436 25.26 -10.30 -0.94
C THR A 436 25.09 -11.45 0.03
N GLY A 437 24.07 -11.45 0.89
CA GLY A 437 23.77 -12.54 1.82
C GLY A 437 23.38 -13.84 1.13
N GLY A 438 22.64 -13.78 0.02
CA GLY A 438 22.38 -14.93 -0.83
C GLY A 438 23.66 -15.48 -1.52
N LYS A 439 24.55 -14.59 -1.96
CA LYS A 439 25.87 -14.97 -2.50
C LYS A 439 26.80 -15.54 -1.42
N ASP A 440 26.71 -15.05 -0.20
CA ASP A 440 27.52 -15.51 0.92
C ASP A 440 27.09 -16.91 1.42
N MET A 441 25.82 -17.29 1.29
CA MET A 441 25.38 -18.68 1.54
C MET A 441 25.72 -19.63 0.39
N VAL A 442 25.73 -19.14 -0.85
CA VAL A 442 26.09 -19.94 -2.03
C VAL A 442 27.57 -20.32 -1.96
N SER A 443 28.45 -19.42 -1.57
CA SER A 443 29.90 -19.65 -1.52
C SER A 443 30.29 -20.82 -0.61
N PRO A 444 29.84 -20.93 0.65
CA PRO A 444 30.11 -22.10 1.50
C PRO A 444 29.54 -23.42 0.94
N LEU A 445 28.33 -23.36 0.34
CA LEU A 445 27.72 -24.56 -0.26
C LEU A 445 28.47 -25.04 -1.49
N VAL A 446 28.87 -24.13 -2.38
CA VAL A 446 29.70 -24.47 -3.54
C VAL A 446 31.07 -24.99 -3.10
N THR A 447 31.71 -24.37 -2.11
CA THR A 447 32.98 -24.83 -1.54
C THR A 447 32.83 -26.24 -1.00
N MET A 448 31.78 -26.51 -0.21
CA MET A 448 31.52 -27.87 0.31
C MET A 448 31.36 -28.89 -0.82
N LEU A 449 30.60 -28.57 -1.88
CA LEU A 449 30.45 -29.48 -3.03
C LEU A 449 31.75 -29.69 -3.78
N LEU A 450 32.58 -28.65 -3.92
CA LEU A 450 33.88 -28.76 -4.59
C LEU A 450 34.91 -29.51 -3.75
N ASP A 451 34.86 -29.42 -2.42
CA ASP A 451 35.65 -30.23 -1.51
C ASP A 451 35.25 -31.72 -1.60
N MET A 452 33.93 -32.00 -1.66
CA MET A 452 33.43 -33.36 -1.92
C MET A 452 33.91 -33.90 -3.28
N ARG A 453 33.96 -33.02 -4.32
CA ARG A 453 34.51 -33.38 -5.63
C ARG A 453 35.99 -33.68 -5.57
N LEU A 454 36.78 -32.90 -4.85
CA LEU A 454 38.20 -33.18 -4.64
C LEU A 454 38.41 -34.49 -3.93
N GLN A 455 37.64 -34.79 -2.89
CA GLN A 455 37.71 -36.07 -2.19
C GLN A 455 37.35 -37.23 -3.12
N ALA A 456 36.30 -37.10 -3.95
CA ALA A 456 35.94 -38.10 -4.94
C ALA A 456 37.10 -38.38 -5.96
N LYS A 457 37.82 -37.31 -6.37
CA LYS A 457 39.04 -37.47 -7.21
C LYS A 457 40.14 -38.20 -6.49
N ALA A 458 40.40 -37.92 -5.21
CA ALA A 458 41.39 -38.58 -4.40
C ALA A 458 41.08 -40.09 -4.23
N ASP A 459 39.79 -40.41 -4.07
CA ASP A 459 39.27 -41.78 -3.96
C ASP A 459 39.12 -42.49 -5.31
N LYS A 460 39.53 -41.84 -6.41
CA LYS A 460 39.41 -42.33 -7.80
C LYS A 460 37.96 -42.61 -8.23
N ASN A 461 37.00 -41.98 -7.58
CA ASN A 461 35.56 -42.00 -7.95
C ASN A 461 35.28 -40.92 -8.98
N TRP A 462 35.71 -41.15 -10.20
CA TRP A 462 35.59 -40.17 -11.31
C TRP A 462 34.14 -39.87 -11.66
N ALA A 463 33.24 -40.85 -11.56
CA ALA A 463 31.83 -40.71 -11.88
C ALA A 463 31.18 -39.66 -10.97
N LEU A 464 31.40 -39.71 -9.66
CA LEU A 464 30.87 -38.72 -8.71
C LEU A 464 31.51 -37.36 -8.91
N SER A 465 32.80 -37.28 -9.19
CA SER A 465 33.51 -36.04 -9.48
C SER A 465 32.95 -35.30 -10.69
N ASP A 466 32.66 -36.05 -11.77
CA ASP A 466 32.07 -35.47 -12.98
C ASP A 466 30.61 -35.10 -12.77
N GLU A 467 29.82 -35.89 -12.07
CA GLU A 467 28.43 -35.59 -11.71
C GLU A 467 28.31 -34.26 -10.95
N ILE A 468 29.16 -34.03 -9.94
CA ILE A 468 29.17 -32.80 -9.17
C ILE A 468 29.48 -31.60 -10.07
N ARG A 469 30.50 -31.71 -10.93
CA ARG A 469 30.89 -30.66 -11.87
C ARG A 469 29.73 -30.30 -12.83
N ASP A 470 29.12 -31.31 -13.43
CA ASP A 470 28.10 -31.13 -14.46
C ASP A 470 26.82 -30.53 -13.86
N LYS A 471 26.47 -30.92 -12.61
CA LYS A 471 25.35 -30.28 -11.87
C LYS A 471 25.65 -28.84 -11.51
N LEU A 472 26.88 -28.49 -11.14
CA LEU A 472 27.25 -27.09 -10.89
C LEU A 472 27.18 -26.22 -12.17
N ILE A 473 27.66 -26.78 -13.28
CA ILE A 473 27.57 -26.12 -14.59
C ILE A 473 26.11 -25.91 -15.00
N ALA A 474 25.24 -26.90 -14.78
CA ALA A 474 23.80 -26.81 -15.11
C ALA A 474 23.06 -25.70 -14.38
N ILE A 475 23.54 -25.22 -13.24
CA ILE A 475 22.99 -24.11 -12.46
C ILE A 475 23.81 -22.82 -12.62
N GLY A 476 24.68 -22.72 -13.65
CA GLY A 476 25.44 -21.51 -13.97
C GLY A 476 26.70 -21.29 -13.11
N ILE A 477 27.27 -22.34 -12.50
CA ILE A 477 28.52 -22.25 -11.75
C ILE A 477 29.65 -22.93 -12.54
N ARG A 478 30.58 -22.12 -13.04
CA ARG A 478 31.81 -22.63 -13.71
C ARG A 478 32.89 -22.93 -12.74
N VAL A 479 33.46 -24.14 -12.85
CA VAL A 479 34.57 -24.63 -12.04
C VAL A 479 35.83 -24.71 -12.87
N LYS A 480 36.94 -24.13 -12.38
CA LYS A 480 38.28 -24.21 -12.95
C LYS A 480 39.19 -25.01 -12.02
N ASP A 481 39.62 -26.19 -12.46
CA ASP A 481 40.55 -27.01 -11.70
C ASP A 481 41.97 -26.38 -11.68
N ARG A 482 42.61 -26.36 -10.51
CA ARG A 482 44.01 -25.97 -10.30
C ARG A 482 44.83 -27.19 -9.84
N LYS A 483 46.17 -27.00 -9.85
CA LYS A 483 47.08 -28.05 -9.41
C LYS A 483 46.89 -28.45 -7.94
N ASP A 484 46.50 -27.48 -7.11
CA ASP A 484 46.35 -27.58 -5.67
C ASP A 484 44.96 -27.17 -5.17
N GLY A 485 43.90 -27.28 -6.02
CA GLY A 485 42.55 -26.88 -5.64
C GLY A 485 41.65 -26.58 -6.83
N TYR A 486 40.76 -25.61 -6.64
CA TYR A 486 39.79 -25.16 -7.66
C TYR A 486 39.49 -23.66 -7.49
N ASP A 487 39.11 -23.04 -8.60
CA ASP A 487 38.35 -21.75 -8.61
C ASP A 487 36.98 -21.98 -9.17
N TRP A 488 36.09 -21.09 -8.84
CA TRP A 488 34.76 -21.10 -9.43
C TRP A 488 34.21 -19.68 -9.61
N GLU A 489 33.29 -19.48 -10.57
CA GLU A 489 32.61 -18.23 -10.87
C GLU A 489 31.15 -18.52 -11.22
N ILE A 490 30.25 -17.57 -10.93
CA ILE A 490 28.84 -17.64 -11.33
C ILE A 490 28.72 -16.90 -12.66
N GLU A 491 28.12 -17.53 -13.68
CA GLU A 491 27.80 -16.93 -14.98
C GLU A 491 26.59 -16.02 -14.92
#